data_ea64301dac5877619287af84765d2e35
#
_entry.id   ea64301dac5877619287af84765d2e35
#
_cell.length_a   1.000
_cell.length_b   1.000
_cell.length_c   1.000
_cell.angle_alpha   90.00
_cell.angle_beta   90.00
_cell.angle_gamma   90.00
#
_symmetry.space_group_name_H-M   'P 1'
#
loop_
_entity.id
_entity.type
_entity.pdbx_description
1 polymer ?
#
loop_
_entity_poly.entity_id
_entity_poly.type
_entity_poly.pdbx_seq_one_letter_code
_entity_poly.pdbx_strand_id
1 'polypeptide(L)'
;MRKGYRPNVGIIIANTKGKLLYCKRRRSNNWQFPQGGIDRNETPEQAAFRELFEEVGIKKHNVKIIAESQHWYQYDLPKKFQLNKLLWNNFRGQSQKWFIFKLIADTKISFDNDPHPEFDGYKWVNFWDPIDEIIEFKKDIYQKVLTAVSYTHLRAHETTNY
;
A
#
# COMPACT_ATOMS: atom_id res chain seq x y z
N MET A 1 10.30 -8.37 -14.30
CA MET A 1 8.97 -7.73 -14.35
C MET A 1 8.31 -8.06 -15.68
N ARG A 2 7.05 -8.48 -15.66
CA ARG A 2 6.35 -8.86 -16.88
C ARG A 2 5.96 -7.64 -17.71
N LYS A 3 6.13 -7.75 -19.03
CA LYS A 3 5.75 -6.75 -20.02
C LYS A 3 4.24 -6.50 -19.95
N GLY A 4 3.83 -5.24 -19.99
CA GLY A 4 2.42 -4.85 -19.96
C GLY A 4 1.88 -4.54 -18.56
N TYR A 5 2.69 -4.61 -17.51
CA TYR A 5 2.29 -4.26 -16.16
C TYR A 5 3.08 -3.05 -15.66
N ARG A 6 2.38 -2.08 -15.08
CA ARG A 6 3.00 -0.89 -14.53
C ARG A 6 3.66 -1.22 -13.20
N PRO A 7 4.95 -0.93 -13.02
CA PRO A 7 5.60 -1.13 -11.72
C PRO A 7 5.04 -0.17 -10.68
N ASN A 8 4.76 -0.72 -9.50
CA ASN A 8 4.04 -0.03 -8.45
C ASN A 8 4.50 -0.54 -7.09
N VAL A 9 4.39 0.28 -6.06
CA VAL A 9 4.63 -0.13 -4.67
C VAL A 9 3.33 -0.09 -3.89
N GLY A 10 3.11 -1.11 -3.07
CA GLY A 10 2.06 -1.12 -2.08
C GLY A 10 2.65 -0.87 -0.71
N ILE A 11 1.90 -0.18 0.15
CA ILE A 11 2.41 0.29 1.44
C ILE A 11 1.46 -0.14 2.55
N ILE A 12 1.98 -0.95 3.47
CA ILE A 12 1.28 -1.32 4.69
C ILE A 12 1.97 -0.62 5.85
N ILE A 13 1.22 0.13 6.64
CA ILE A 13 1.75 0.89 7.76
C ILE A 13 1.09 0.39 9.05
N ALA A 14 1.90 -0.12 9.97
CA ALA A 14 1.44 -0.55 11.28
C ALA A 14 1.75 0.53 12.32
N ASN A 15 0.79 0.80 13.20
CA ASN A 15 1.04 1.70 14.33
C ASN A 15 1.65 0.93 15.50
N THR A 16 1.88 1.63 16.60
CA THR A 16 2.50 1.04 17.79
C THR A 16 1.64 -0.05 18.45
N LYS A 17 0.35 -0.11 18.11
CA LYS A 17 -0.59 -1.12 18.60
C LYS A 17 -0.80 -2.28 17.62
N GLY A 18 -0.07 -2.30 16.50
CA GLY A 18 -0.19 -3.35 15.50
C GLY A 18 -1.38 -3.20 14.55
N LYS A 19 -2.10 -2.09 14.60
CA LYS A 19 -3.19 -1.82 13.67
C LYS A 19 -2.66 -1.25 12.37
N LEU A 20 -3.36 -1.49 11.27
CA LEU A 20 -2.93 -1.10 9.93
C LEU A 20 -3.67 0.15 9.46
N LEU A 21 -2.94 1.03 8.78
CA LEU A 21 -3.52 2.23 8.19
C LEU A 21 -4.28 1.87 6.91
N TYR A 22 -5.56 2.22 6.89
CA TYR A 22 -6.43 2.01 5.74
C TYR A 22 -7.01 3.34 5.30
N CYS A 23 -6.96 3.63 4.00
CA CYS A 23 -7.27 4.96 3.48
C CYS A 23 -8.47 4.92 2.55
N LYS A 24 -9.31 5.95 2.64
CA LYS A 24 -10.49 6.12 1.81
C LYS A 24 -10.13 6.92 0.57
N ARG A 25 -10.39 6.36 -0.61
CA ARG A 25 -10.21 7.07 -1.87
C ARG A 25 -11.16 8.26 -1.94
N ARG A 26 -10.61 9.38 -2.37
CA ARG A 26 -11.34 10.63 -2.51
C ARG A 26 -12.58 10.46 -3.40
N ARG A 27 -13.70 11.01 -2.96
CA ARG A 27 -14.98 10.98 -3.69
C ARG A 27 -15.52 9.56 -3.94
N SER A 28 -15.18 8.62 -3.06
CA SER A 28 -15.67 7.25 -3.16
C SER A 28 -15.86 6.65 -1.77
N ASN A 29 -16.47 5.48 -1.72
CA ASN A 29 -16.53 4.67 -0.50
C ASN A 29 -15.52 3.53 -0.54
N ASN A 30 -14.52 3.62 -1.41
CA ASN A 30 -13.51 2.57 -1.57
C ASN A 30 -12.33 2.83 -0.65
N TRP A 31 -11.99 1.83 0.13
CA TRP A 31 -10.87 1.84 1.07
C TRP A 31 -9.76 0.95 0.56
N GLN A 32 -8.52 1.35 0.75
CA GLN A 32 -7.37 0.59 0.30
C GLN A 32 -6.10 0.97 1.07
N PHE A 33 -5.07 0.14 0.95
CA PHE A 33 -3.72 0.53 1.35
C PHE A 33 -3.17 1.56 0.36
N PRO A 34 -2.34 2.52 0.83
CA PRO A 34 -1.64 3.41 -0.07
C PRO A 34 -0.81 2.62 -1.08
N GLN A 35 -0.76 3.13 -2.29
CA GLN A 35 0.04 2.56 -3.37
C GLN A 35 0.41 3.65 -4.36
N GLY A 36 1.46 3.44 -5.12
CA GLY A 36 1.85 4.39 -6.15
C GLY A 36 2.87 3.84 -7.11
N GLY A 37 3.01 4.52 -8.26
CA GLY A 37 3.93 4.12 -9.31
C GLY A 37 5.39 4.31 -8.91
N ILE A 38 6.25 3.49 -9.50
CA ILE A 38 7.70 3.64 -9.36
C ILE A 38 8.17 4.51 -10.51
N ASP A 39 8.85 5.61 -10.20
CA ASP A 39 9.36 6.52 -11.21
C ASP A 39 10.62 5.96 -11.88
N ARG A 40 10.92 6.49 -13.06
CA ARG A 40 12.14 6.14 -13.78
C ARG A 40 13.36 6.49 -12.91
N ASN A 41 14.33 5.59 -12.83
CA ASN A 41 15.55 5.75 -12.03
C ASN A 41 15.33 5.70 -10.52
N GLU A 42 14.17 5.23 -10.08
CA GLU A 42 13.82 5.09 -8.68
C GLU A 42 13.80 3.61 -8.30
N THR A 43 14.38 3.25 -7.15
CA THR A 43 14.22 1.89 -6.63
C THR A 43 12.84 1.73 -6.02
N PRO A 44 12.33 0.50 -5.89
CA PRO A 44 11.05 0.29 -5.19
C PRO A 44 11.04 0.87 -3.77
N GLU A 45 12.13 0.73 -3.01
CA GLU A 45 12.23 1.29 -1.67
C GLU A 45 12.13 2.82 -1.67
N GLN A 46 12.84 3.47 -2.60
CA GLN A 46 12.75 4.92 -2.75
C GLN A 46 11.33 5.36 -3.10
N ALA A 47 10.67 4.63 -3.99
CA ALA A 47 9.27 4.89 -4.35
C ALA A 47 8.36 4.75 -3.13
N ALA A 48 8.57 3.72 -2.31
CA ALA A 48 7.76 3.48 -1.12
C ALA A 48 7.88 4.64 -0.13
N PHE A 49 9.08 5.14 0.14
CA PHE A 49 9.26 6.29 1.02
C PHE A 49 8.67 7.57 0.45
N ARG A 50 8.80 7.80 -0.85
CA ARG A 50 8.23 8.96 -1.51
C ARG A 50 6.69 8.93 -1.43
N GLU A 51 6.08 7.81 -1.78
CA GLU A 51 4.62 7.65 -1.72
C GLU A 51 4.11 7.75 -0.28
N LEU A 52 4.85 7.20 0.68
CA LEU A 52 4.51 7.32 2.10
C LEU A 52 4.37 8.78 2.51
N PHE A 53 5.28 9.64 2.09
CA PHE A 53 5.21 11.06 2.38
C PHE A 53 4.11 11.76 1.58
N GLU A 54 4.06 11.54 0.27
CA GLU A 54 3.08 12.21 -0.60
C GLU A 54 1.65 11.85 -0.23
N GLU A 55 1.38 10.58 -0.01
CA GLU A 55 0.02 10.09 0.18
C GLU A 55 -0.52 10.25 1.60
N VAL A 56 0.31 10.06 2.61
CA VAL A 56 -0.15 10.05 4.00
C VAL A 56 0.66 10.95 4.94
N GLY A 57 1.66 11.66 4.42
CA GLY A 57 2.40 12.67 5.18
C GLY A 57 3.37 12.12 6.20
N ILE A 58 3.75 10.85 6.11
CA ILE A 58 4.68 10.23 7.05
C ILE A 58 6.11 10.36 6.53
N LYS A 59 6.98 10.95 7.34
CA LYS A 59 8.38 11.14 6.99
C LYS A 59 9.21 9.91 7.29
N LYS A 60 10.29 9.73 6.54
CA LYS A 60 11.17 8.58 6.64
C LYS A 60 11.67 8.30 8.06
N HIS A 61 12.00 9.34 8.83
CA HIS A 61 12.52 9.19 10.19
C HIS A 61 11.49 8.72 11.20
N ASN A 62 10.20 8.74 10.85
CA ASN A 62 9.10 8.31 11.73
C ASN A 62 8.74 6.84 11.58
N VAL A 63 9.35 6.13 10.64
CA VAL A 63 9.04 4.74 10.36
C VAL A 63 10.29 3.89 10.27
N LYS A 64 10.08 2.59 10.41
CA LYS A 64 11.08 1.58 10.15
C LYS A 64 10.49 0.57 9.16
N ILE A 65 11.25 0.21 8.12
CA ILE A 65 10.86 -0.91 7.25
C ILE A 65 11.08 -2.19 8.03
N ILE A 66 10.03 -2.99 8.16
CA ILE A 66 10.14 -4.28 8.85
C ILE A 66 10.07 -5.45 7.89
N ALA A 67 9.55 -5.26 6.69
CA ALA A 67 9.55 -6.29 5.67
C ALA A 67 9.34 -5.70 4.27
N GLU A 68 9.82 -6.45 3.28
CA GLU A 68 9.62 -6.19 1.87
C GLU A 68 9.15 -7.51 1.25
N SER A 69 8.17 -7.47 0.35
CA SER A 69 7.70 -8.69 -0.30
C SER A 69 8.81 -9.32 -1.13
N GLN A 70 8.92 -10.65 -1.08
CA GLN A 70 9.90 -11.37 -1.89
C GLN A 70 9.51 -11.37 -3.37
N HIS A 71 8.21 -11.31 -3.63
CA HIS A 71 7.66 -11.41 -4.98
C HIS A 71 7.01 -10.11 -5.41
N TRP A 72 6.90 -9.93 -6.72
CA TRP A 72 6.06 -8.93 -7.35
C TRP A 72 4.69 -9.55 -7.56
N TYR A 73 3.65 -8.89 -7.01
CA TYR A 73 2.27 -9.35 -7.14
C TYR A 73 1.60 -8.62 -8.29
N GLN A 74 1.05 -9.36 -9.23
CA GLN A 74 0.43 -8.80 -10.42
C GLN A 74 -1.08 -8.94 -10.36
N TYR A 75 -1.78 -7.93 -10.84
CA TYR A 75 -3.20 -8.02 -11.09
C TYR A 75 -3.55 -7.24 -12.35
N ASP A 76 -4.56 -7.74 -13.07
CA ASP A 76 -5.10 -7.08 -14.24
C ASP A 76 -6.20 -6.11 -13.80
N LEU A 77 -6.23 -4.94 -14.44
CA LEU A 77 -7.36 -4.04 -14.25
C LEU A 77 -8.57 -4.58 -15.02
N PRO A 78 -9.77 -4.48 -14.46
CA PRO A 78 -10.98 -4.77 -15.22
C PRO A 78 -11.03 -3.92 -16.50
N LYS A 79 -11.64 -4.48 -17.55
CA LYS A 79 -11.70 -3.82 -18.86
C LYS A 79 -12.27 -2.41 -18.79
N LYS A 80 -13.25 -2.17 -17.92
CA LYS A 80 -13.86 -0.86 -17.75
C LYS A 80 -12.85 0.21 -17.27
N PHE A 81 -11.81 -0.19 -16.54
CA PHE A 81 -10.73 0.71 -16.10
C PHE A 81 -9.62 0.84 -17.13
N GLN A 82 -9.51 -0.11 -18.06
CA GLN A 82 -8.52 -0.08 -19.13
C GLN A 82 -8.91 0.88 -20.27
N LEU A 83 -10.15 1.35 -20.29
CA LEU A 83 -10.62 2.30 -21.29
C LEU A 83 -9.90 3.65 -21.22
N ASN A 84 -9.30 3.97 -20.10
CA ASN A 84 -8.46 5.17 -19.93
C ASN A 84 -7.01 4.90 -20.34
N LYS A 85 -6.82 4.46 -21.57
CA LYS A 85 -5.49 4.09 -22.10
C LYS A 85 -4.46 5.22 -22.05
N LEU A 86 -4.91 6.48 -22.06
CA LEU A 86 -4.03 7.64 -21.97
C LEU A 86 -3.36 7.75 -20.59
N LEU A 87 -4.09 7.40 -19.53
CA LEU A 87 -3.57 7.45 -18.15
C LEU A 87 -2.69 6.24 -17.82
N TRP A 88 -2.93 5.12 -18.49
CA TRP A 88 -2.29 3.84 -18.15
C TRP A 88 -1.22 3.40 -19.17
N ASN A 89 -0.96 4.20 -20.20
CA ASN A 89 0.07 3.92 -21.23
C ASN A 89 -0.01 2.48 -21.77
N ASN A 90 -1.24 1.97 -21.99
CA ASN A 90 -1.48 0.61 -22.48
C ASN A 90 -1.12 -0.51 -21.50
N PHE A 91 -0.97 -0.22 -20.21
CA PHE A 91 -0.76 -1.27 -19.23
C PHE A 91 -2.06 -2.07 -18.99
N ARG A 92 -1.92 -3.38 -18.88
CA ARG A 92 -3.01 -4.30 -18.54
C ARG A 92 -3.40 -4.21 -17.06
N GLY A 93 -2.43 -3.91 -16.22
CA GLY A 93 -2.58 -3.87 -14.79
C GLY A 93 -1.33 -3.38 -14.11
N GLN A 94 -1.15 -3.80 -12.88
CA GLN A 94 -0.01 -3.40 -12.06
C GLN A 94 0.79 -4.60 -11.60
N SER A 95 2.09 -4.40 -11.44
CA SER A 95 3.00 -5.33 -10.80
C SER A 95 3.53 -4.65 -9.55
N GLN A 96 3.20 -5.18 -8.37
CA GLN A 96 3.40 -4.51 -7.10
C GLN A 96 4.46 -5.18 -6.23
N LYS A 97 5.39 -4.37 -5.74
CA LYS A 97 6.29 -4.71 -4.65
C LYS A 97 5.72 -4.11 -3.37
N TRP A 98 5.56 -4.91 -2.32
CA TRP A 98 4.94 -4.46 -1.07
C TRP A 98 5.95 -4.22 0.02
N PHE A 99 5.75 -3.13 0.77
CA PHE A 99 6.59 -2.73 1.89
C PHE A 99 5.74 -2.62 3.14
N ILE A 100 6.27 -3.10 4.25
CA ILE A 100 5.64 -2.99 5.55
C ILE A 100 6.48 -2.06 6.41
N PHE A 101 5.86 -0.96 6.82
CA PHE A 101 6.45 0.04 7.71
C PHE A 101 5.82 -0.06 9.08
N LYS A 102 6.61 0.17 10.10
CA LYS A 102 6.11 0.33 11.46
C LYS A 102 6.41 1.73 11.94
N LEU A 103 5.40 2.42 12.49
CA LEU A 103 5.60 3.72 13.12
C LEU A 103 6.46 3.56 14.36
N ILE A 104 7.46 4.42 14.51
CA ILE A 104 8.31 4.46 15.70
C ILE A 104 7.53 5.08 16.86
N ALA A 105 6.70 6.07 16.58
CA ALA A 105 5.81 6.74 17.51
C ALA A 105 4.56 7.19 16.78
N ASP A 106 3.53 7.58 17.52
CA ASP A 106 2.30 8.09 16.91
C ASP A 106 2.62 9.30 16.03
N THR A 107 2.12 9.28 14.82
CA THR A 107 2.41 10.27 13.80
C THR A 107 1.11 10.72 13.16
N LYS A 108 0.99 12.02 12.95
CA LYS A 108 -0.19 12.61 12.30
C LYS A 108 -0.23 12.20 10.82
N ILE A 109 -1.39 11.74 10.37
CA ILE A 109 -1.66 11.45 8.97
C ILE A 109 -2.11 12.74 8.30
N SER A 110 -1.55 13.04 7.12
CA SER A 110 -1.89 14.23 6.34
C SER A 110 -1.94 13.89 4.85
N PHE A 111 -2.96 14.39 4.18
CA PHE A 111 -3.10 14.23 2.73
C PHE A 111 -2.70 15.48 1.95
N ASP A 112 -2.12 16.48 2.64
CA ASP A 112 -1.85 17.80 2.06
C ASP A 112 -0.53 17.90 1.30
N ASN A 113 0.25 16.84 1.28
CA ASN A 113 1.57 16.84 0.63
C ASN A 113 1.54 16.45 -0.84
N ASP A 114 0.36 16.11 -1.34
CA ASP A 114 0.13 15.84 -2.77
C ASP A 114 -0.77 16.93 -3.33
N PRO A 115 -0.38 17.59 -4.43
CA PRO A 115 -1.26 18.59 -5.10
C PRO A 115 -2.59 18.00 -5.53
N HIS A 116 -2.64 16.70 -5.80
CA HIS A 116 -3.84 15.96 -6.19
C HIS A 116 -4.05 14.77 -5.26
N PRO A 117 -4.52 15.00 -4.02
CA PRO A 117 -4.65 13.92 -3.03
C PRO A 117 -5.53 12.79 -3.53
N GLU A 118 -5.06 11.56 -3.36
CA GLU A 118 -5.84 10.36 -3.69
C GLU A 118 -6.83 9.99 -2.60
N PHE A 119 -6.55 10.40 -1.36
CA PHE A 119 -7.34 10.03 -0.18
C PHE A 119 -7.90 11.25 0.51
N ASP A 120 -9.07 11.07 1.13
CA ASP A 120 -9.69 12.10 1.95
C ASP A 120 -10.10 11.59 3.35
N GLY A 121 -9.72 10.37 3.70
CA GLY A 121 -9.99 9.81 5.00
C GLY A 121 -9.09 8.62 5.30
N TYR A 122 -8.97 8.31 6.59
CA TYR A 122 -8.21 7.16 7.03
C TYR A 122 -8.82 6.56 8.29
N LYS A 123 -8.48 5.30 8.54
CA LYS A 123 -8.78 4.60 9.79
C LYS A 123 -7.68 3.61 10.09
N TRP A 124 -7.56 3.26 11.36
CA TRP A 124 -6.69 2.18 11.80
C TRP A 124 -7.55 0.93 11.98
N VAL A 125 -7.18 -0.13 11.28
CA VAL A 125 -7.99 -1.36 11.23
C VAL A 125 -7.23 -2.55 11.78
N ASN A 126 -7.96 -3.60 12.15
CA ASN A 126 -7.33 -4.86 12.53
C ASN A 126 -6.68 -5.50 11.31
N PHE A 127 -5.69 -6.35 11.55
CA PHE A 127 -4.81 -6.88 10.51
C PHE A 127 -5.56 -7.48 9.31
N TRP A 128 -6.62 -8.24 9.55
CA TRP A 128 -7.34 -8.97 8.49
C TRP A 128 -8.53 -8.21 7.91
N ASP A 129 -8.94 -7.10 8.52
CA ASP A 129 -10.11 -6.34 8.07
C ASP A 129 -10.04 -5.88 6.60
N PRO A 130 -8.86 -5.47 6.07
CA PRO A 130 -8.78 -5.00 4.69
C PRO A 130 -9.24 -5.99 3.63
N ILE A 131 -9.11 -7.30 3.89
CA ILE A 131 -9.52 -8.32 2.93
C ILE A 131 -11.02 -8.24 2.63
N ASP A 132 -11.82 -7.94 3.66
CA ASP A 132 -13.27 -7.88 3.53
C ASP A 132 -13.77 -6.57 2.90
N GLU A 133 -12.96 -5.52 2.94
CA GLU A 133 -13.38 -4.18 2.52
C GLU A 133 -12.80 -3.74 1.18
N ILE A 134 -11.83 -4.47 0.61
CA ILE A 134 -11.19 -4.08 -0.64
C ILE A 134 -12.08 -4.41 -1.84
N ILE A 135 -11.96 -3.61 -2.90
CA ILE A 135 -12.61 -3.88 -4.18
C ILE A 135 -12.23 -5.27 -4.69
N GLU A 136 -13.19 -6.01 -5.26
CA GLU A 136 -13.09 -7.44 -5.55
C GLU A 136 -11.83 -7.84 -6.32
N PHE A 137 -11.43 -7.07 -7.34
CA PHE A 137 -10.27 -7.45 -8.17
C PHE A 137 -8.92 -7.35 -7.44
N LYS A 138 -8.87 -6.68 -6.27
CA LYS A 138 -7.66 -6.59 -5.43
C LYS A 138 -7.66 -7.57 -4.27
N LYS A 139 -8.77 -8.23 -4.01
CA LYS A 139 -8.94 -9.09 -2.84
C LYS A 139 -7.91 -10.20 -2.77
N ASP A 140 -7.65 -10.86 -3.89
CA ASP A 140 -6.67 -11.94 -3.98
C ASP A 140 -5.26 -11.45 -3.64
N ILE A 141 -4.87 -10.29 -4.14
CA ILE A 141 -3.57 -9.67 -3.85
C ILE A 141 -3.44 -9.35 -2.36
N TYR A 142 -4.45 -8.73 -1.78
CA TYR A 142 -4.42 -8.38 -0.36
C TYR A 142 -4.32 -9.63 0.52
N GLN A 143 -5.06 -10.68 0.17
CA GLN A 143 -5.00 -11.94 0.90
C GLN A 143 -3.60 -12.56 0.85
N LYS A 144 -2.98 -12.59 -0.32
CA LYS A 144 -1.61 -13.12 -0.49
C LYS A 144 -0.59 -12.30 0.29
N VAL A 145 -0.67 -10.97 0.18
CA VAL A 145 0.28 -10.07 0.85
C VAL A 145 0.14 -10.17 2.37
N LEU A 146 -1.07 -10.08 2.90
CA LEU A 146 -1.29 -10.14 4.34
C LEU A 146 -0.94 -11.53 4.90
N THR A 147 -1.20 -12.60 4.16
CA THR A 147 -0.78 -13.94 4.57
C THR A 147 0.73 -14.03 4.66
N ALA A 148 1.44 -13.53 3.65
CA ALA A 148 2.91 -13.56 3.65
C ALA A 148 3.49 -12.77 4.83
N VAL A 149 2.97 -11.56 5.12
CA VAL A 149 3.49 -10.73 6.22
C VAL A 149 3.01 -11.18 7.59
N SER A 150 1.94 -11.98 7.68
CA SER A 150 1.48 -12.48 8.98
C SER A 150 2.49 -13.39 9.65
N TYR A 151 3.37 -14.02 8.89
CA TYR A 151 4.44 -14.89 9.41
C TYR A 151 5.74 -14.13 9.63
N THR A 152 5.75 -12.82 9.42
CA THR A 152 6.92 -11.97 9.60
C THR A 152 6.82 -11.16 10.90
N HIS A 153 7.55 -10.06 10.98
CA HIS A 153 7.78 -9.29 12.20
C HIS A 153 6.53 -8.78 12.92
N LEU A 154 5.39 -8.56 12.25
CA LEU A 154 4.20 -8.02 12.91
C LEU A 154 3.60 -9.01 13.90
N ARG A 155 3.44 -10.29 13.50
CA ARG A 155 2.87 -11.31 14.37
C ARG A 155 3.87 -11.88 15.38
N ALA A 156 5.15 -11.93 14.99
CA ALA A 156 6.19 -12.34 15.94
C ALA A 156 6.25 -11.41 17.15
N HIS A 157 5.96 -10.11 16.98
CA HIS A 157 5.89 -9.16 18.08
C HIS A 157 4.65 -9.36 18.96
N GLU A 158 3.52 -9.75 18.39
CA GLU A 158 2.30 -10.05 19.17
C GLU A 158 2.49 -11.26 20.07
N THR A 159 3.25 -12.27 19.61
CA THR A 159 3.47 -13.50 20.39
C THR A 159 4.53 -13.36 21.47
N THR A 160 5.42 -12.38 21.39
CA THR A 160 6.47 -12.17 22.40
C THR A 160 6.06 -11.27 23.55
N ASN A 161 4.87 -10.68 23.49
CA ASN A 161 4.34 -9.80 24.54
C ASN A 161 3.41 -10.53 25.54
N TYR A 162 3.42 -11.86 25.55
CA TYR A 162 2.65 -12.67 26.52
C TYR A 162 3.53 -13.17 27.65
#